data_30f85e6e05ba3eb31429e6ca0b86ea6c
#
_entry.id   30f85e6e05ba3eb31429e6ca0b86ea6c
#
_cell.length_a   1.000
_cell.length_b   1.000
_cell.length_c   1.000
_cell.angle_alpha   90.00
_cell.angle_beta   90.00
_cell.angle_gamma   90.00
#
_symmetry.space_group_name_H-M   'P 1'
#
loop_
_entity.id
_entity.type
_entity.pdbx_description
1 polymer ?
#
loop_
_entity_poly.entity_id
_entity_poly.type
_entity_poly.pdbx_seq_one_letter_code
_entity_poly.pdbx_strand_id
1 'polypeptide(L)'
;MMKIDIYDSAGKKKTTQDLPEEIFCAPINEGLMHLAVLRQQGNRRIPAAHVKSRGEIECSTAKLYRQKGTGRARRGSASANILRGGAKAFGPRNIRNFTKDMPRKMRQSSLKSCLSYSAKNGRVLGLDKYEG
;
A
#
# COMPACT_ATOMS: atom_id res chain seq x y z
N MET A 1 2.84 24.85 25.97
CA MET A 1 1.46 24.33 26.00
C MET A 1 0.74 24.76 24.73
N MET A 2 0.23 23.79 23.96
CA MET A 2 -0.51 24.06 22.74
C MET A 2 -2.00 24.08 23.04
N LYS A 3 -2.70 25.13 22.58
CA LYS A 3 -4.13 25.36 22.86
C LYS A 3 -4.93 25.14 21.58
N ILE A 4 -6.11 24.56 21.72
CA ILE A 4 -7.09 24.45 20.64
C ILE A 4 -8.38 25.14 21.01
N ASP A 5 -9.06 25.64 20.00
CA ASP A 5 -10.37 26.23 20.14
C ASP A 5 -11.45 25.14 20.05
N ILE A 6 -12.38 25.17 20.97
CA ILE A 6 -13.54 24.25 21.00
C ILE A 6 -14.75 25.01 20.45
N TYR A 7 -15.40 24.39 19.49
CA TYR A 7 -16.58 24.91 18.80
C TYR A 7 -17.84 24.16 19.22
N ASP A 8 -18.93 24.85 19.18
CA ASP A 8 -20.27 24.26 19.33
C ASP A 8 -20.76 23.70 17.97
N SER A 9 -21.83 22.92 17.98
CA SER A 9 -22.52 22.41 16.77
C SER A 9 -22.91 23.50 15.78
N ALA A 10 -23.13 24.75 16.27
CA ALA A 10 -23.40 25.93 15.45
C ALA A 10 -22.15 26.62 14.87
N GLY A 11 -20.94 26.08 15.08
CA GLY A 11 -19.69 26.65 14.62
C GLY A 11 -19.22 27.90 15.41
N LYS A 12 -19.79 28.19 16.57
CA LYS A 12 -19.37 29.27 17.46
C LYS A 12 -18.27 28.79 18.41
N LYS A 13 -17.20 29.58 18.56
CA LYS A 13 -16.14 29.30 19.53
C LYS A 13 -16.70 29.44 20.94
N LYS A 14 -16.54 28.40 21.75
CA LYS A 14 -17.07 28.34 23.13
C LYS A 14 -15.95 28.48 24.16
N THR A 15 -14.95 27.64 24.09
CA THR A 15 -13.85 27.58 25.06
C THR A 15 -12.54 27.24 24.35
N THR A 16 -11.44 27.32 25.11
CA THR A 16 -10.10 26.91 24.66
C THR A 16 -9.60 25.85 25.62
N GLN A 17 -9.05 24.75 25.11
CA GLN A 17 -8.52 23.65 25.91
C GLN A 17 -7.04 23.42 25.61
N ASP A 18 -6.28 23.07 26.65
CA ASP A 18 -4.88 22.68 26.52
C ASP A 18 -4.75 21.25 26.01
N LEU A 19 -3.86 21.03 25.04
CA LEU A 19 -3.56 19.71 24.49
C LEU A 19 -2.44 19.03 25.27
N PRO A 20 -2.47 17.68 25.43
CA PRO A 20 -1.40 16.91 26.05
C PRO A 20 -0.09 17.07 25.27
N GLU A 21 0.95 17.56 25.94
CA GLU A 21 2.26 17.81 25.32
C GLU A 21 2.92 16.53 24.77
N GLU A 22 2.76 15.41 25.46
CA GLU A 22 3.32 14.11 25.03
C GLU A 22 2.86 13.64 23.65
N ILE A 23 1.71 14.13 23.18
CA ILE A 23 1.09 13.72 21.92
C ILE A 23 1.23 14.82 20.87
N PHE A 24 0.99 16.07 21.22
CA PHE A 24 0.87 17.18 20.28
C PHE A 24 2.13 18.07 20.20
N CYS A 25 3.09 17.87 21.10
CA CYS A 25 4.39 18.54 21.07
C CYS A 25 5.55 17.56 20.76
N ALA A 26 5.27 16.37 20.24
CA ALA A 26 6.30 15.42 19.87
C ALA A 26 7.14 15.92 18.68
N PRO A 27 8.42 15.51 18.57
CA PRO A 27 9.28 15.89 17.46
C PRO A 27 8.70 15.38 16.13
N ILE A 28 8.65 16.27 15.14
CA ILE A 28 8.11 15.95 13.81
C ILE A 28 9.17 15.21 13.01
N ASN A 29 8.86 13.99 12.56
CA ASN A 29 9.71 13.16 11.72
C ASN A 29 8.96 12.76 10.43
N GLU A 30 9.19 13.53 9.37
CA GLU A 30 8.54 13.35 8.07
C GLU A 30 8.88 11.99 7.42
N GLY A 31 10.14 11.55 7.54
CA GLY A 31 10.56 10.24 7.01
C GLY A 31 9.79 9.08 7.65
N LEU A 32 9.56 9.15 8.96
CA LEU A 32 8.80 8.14 9.69
C LEU A 32 7.31 8.17 9.33
N MET A 33 6.73 9.35 9.15
CA MET A 33 5.35 9.50 8.65
C MET A 33 5.19 8.91 7.25
N HIS A 34 6.14 9.16 6.34
CA HIS A 34 6.15 8.59 5.00
C HIS A 34 6.23 7.07 5.02
N LEU A 35 7.11 6.49 5.85
CA LEU A 35 7.21 5.03 6.01
C LEU A 35 5.90 4.41 6.51
N ALA A 36 5.19 5.08 7.42
CA ALA A 36 3.88 4.63 7.91
C ALA A 36 2.82 4.62 6.80
N VAL A 37 2.80 5.64 5.94
CA VAL A 37 1.91 5.72 4.76
C VAL A 37 2.24 4.60 3.77
N LEU A 38 3.51 4.39 3.42
CA LEU A 38 3.94 3.31 2.52
C LEU A 38 3.58 1.92 3.06
N ARG A 39 3.67 1.73 4.38
CA ARG A 39 3.21 0.50 5.03
C ARG A 39 1.71 0.33 4.85
N GLN A 40 0.92 1.33 5.15
CA GLN A 40 -0.54 1.26 5.06
C GLN A 40 -1.01 1.01 3.62
N GLN A 41 -0.44 1.70 2.65
CA GLN A 41 -0.73 1.49 1.22
C GLN A 41 -0.31 0.08 0.76
N GLY A 42 0.86 -0.39 1.18
CA GLY A 42 1.33 -1.74 0.88
C GLY A 42 0.38 -2.82 1.42
N ASN A 43 -0.08 -2.66 2.67
CA ASN A 43 -0.96 -3.63 3.33
C ASN A 43 -2.41 -3.63 2.81
N ARG A 44 -2.83 -2.56 2.13
CA ARG A 44 -4.12 -2.51 1.42
C ARG A 44 -4.07 -3.17 0.05
N ARG A 45 -2.87 -3.41 -0.49
CA ARG A 45 -2.70 -3.95 -1.83
C ARG A 45 -2.99 -5.45 -1.85
N ILE A 46 -3.96 -5.86 -2.66
CA ILE A 46 -4.32 -7.26 -2.87
C ILE A 46 -3.56 -7.78 -4.11
N PRO A 47 -2.84 -8.92 -4.02
CA PRO A 47 -2.15 -9.53 -5.15
C PRO A 47 -3.14 -10.28 -6.05
N ALA A 48 -3.93 -9.56 -6.85
CA ALA A 48 -4.92 -10.15 -7.75
C ALA A 48 -4.33 -10.62 -9.10
N ALA A 49 -3.23 -10.00 -9.54
CA ALA A 49 -2.62 -10.32 -10.83
C ALA A 49 -1.92 -11.68 -10.80
N HIS A 50 -2.31 -12.58 -11.70
CA HIS A 50 -1.73 -13.93 -11.86
C HIS A 50 -1.64 -14.30 -13.32
N VAL A 51 -0.53 -14.91 -13.71
CA VAL A 51 -0.36 -15.50 -15.04
C VAL A 51 0.16 -16.93 -14.94
N LYS A 52 -0.26 -17.77 -15.85
CA LYS A 52 0.16 -19.19 -15.89
C LYS A 52 1.61 -19.30 -16.33
N SER A 53 2.41 -20.05 -15.60
CA SER A 53 3.75 -20.50 -15.98
C SER A 53 3.68 -21.64 -16.99
N ARG A 54 4.83 -22.02 -17.55
CA ARG A 54 4.90 -23.07 -18.56
C ARG A 54 4.32 -24.41 -18.09
N GLY A 55 4.45 -24.74 -16.81
CA GLY A 55 3.89 -25.99 -16.26
C GLY A 55 2.39 -25.90 -15.92
N GLU A 56 1.81 -24.70 -15.89
CA GLU A 56 0.40 -24.47 -15.52
C GLU A 56 -0.51 -24.30 -16.75
N ILE A 57 0.07 -24.20 -17.95
CA ILE A 57 -0.70 -24.10 -19.18
C ILE A 57 -1.12 -25.52 -19.63
N GLU A 58 -2.39 -25.68 -19.85
CA GLU A 58 -2.97 -26.89 -20.43
C GLU A 58 -2.76 -26.90 -21.94
N CYS A 59 -1.70 -27.55 -22.39
CA CYS A 59 -1.44 -27.77 -23.81
C CYS A 59 -0.50 -28.98 -24.02
N SER A 60 -0.42 -29.47 -25.24
CA SER A 60 0.50 -30.55 -25.58
C SER A 60 1.95 -30.11 -25.33
N THR A 61 2.72 -30.98 -24.67
CA THR A 61 4.17 -30.82 -24.49
C THR A 61 4.97 -31.32 -25.69
N ALA A 62 4.31 -31.96 -26.64
CA ALA A 62 4.93 -32.48 -27.86
C ALA A 62 5.51 -31.34 -28.72
N LYS A 63 6.55 -31.66 -29.47
CA LYS A 63 7.14 -30.77 -30.47
C LYS A 63 6.13 -30.51 -31.58
N LEU A 64 5.86 -29.27 -31.96
CA LEU A 64 4.83 -28.89 -32.92
C LEU A 64 5.03 -29.50 -34.30
N TYR A 65 6.28 -29.63 -34.75
CA TYR A 65 6.66 -30.27 -36.02
C TYR A 65 8.13 -30.68 -36.00
N ARG A 66 8.52 -31.49 -36.99
CA ARG A 66 9.90 -31.99 -37.12
C ARG A 66 10.94 -30.90 -37.25
N GLN A 67 12.17 -31.17 -36.81
CA GLN A 67 13.25 -30.19 -36.68
C GLN A 67 13.72 -29.57 -38.01
N LYS A 68 13.65 -30.30 -39.10
CA LYS A 68 14.07 -29.90 -40.45
C LYS A 68 13.04 -30.34 -41.52
N GLY A 69 13.10 -29.75 -42.72
CA GLY A 69 12.28 -30.14 -43.84
C GLY A 69 10.85 -29.58 -43.81
N THR A 70 10.56 -28.51 -43.05
CA THR A 70 9.23 -27.87 -43.02
C THR A 70 9.18 -26.49 -43.66
N GLY A 71 10.34 -25.91 -44.01
CA GLY A 71 10.45 -24.53 -44.51
C GLY A 71 10.06 -23.44 -43.49
N ARG A 72 9.75 -23.82 -42.24
CA ARG A 72 9.31 -22.93 -41.15
C ARG A 72 10.39 -22.78 -40.08
N ALA A 73 10.30 -21.74 -39.27
CA ALA A 73 11.16 -21.55 -38.11
C ALA A 73 11.03 -22.74 -37.15
N ARG A 74 12.15 -23.17 -36.56
CA ARG A 74 12.17 -24.28 -35.60
C ARG A 74 11.39 -23.93 -34.35
N ARG A 75 10.51 -24.82 -33.90
CA ARG A 75 9.68 -24.62 -32.71
C ARG A 75 9.63 -25.89 -31.84
N GLY A 76 9.53 -25.68 -30.53
CA GLY A 76 9.30 -26.75 -29.56
C GLY A 76 7.81 -26.96 -29.28
N SER A 77 7.42 -27.06 -28.01
CA SER A 77 6.02 -27.24 -27.61
C SER A 77 5.22 -25.92 -27.70
N ALA A 78 3.89 -26.04 -27.76
CA ALA A 78 2.96 -24.93 -27.81
C ALA A 78 3.00 -24.03 -26.52
N SER A 79 3.44 -24.61 -25.38
CA SER A 79 3.56 -23.85 -24.12
C SER A 79 4.73 -22.85 -24.06
N ALA A 80 5.58 -22.81 -25.10
CA ALA A 80 6.76 -21.93 -25.11
C ALA A 80 6.36 -20.45 -25.03
N ASN A 81 7.11 -19.66 -24.25
CA ASN A 81 6.84 -18.25 -24.00
C ASN A 81 6.87 -17.35 -25.24
N ILE A 82 7.54 -17.81 -26.29
CA ILE A 82 7.68 -17.11 -27.58
C ILE A 82 6.45 -17.29 -28.49
N LEU A 83 5.53 -18.16 -28.11
CA LEU A 83 4.35 -18.45 -28.90
C LEU A 83 3.13 -17.68 -28.37
N ARG A 84 2.25 -17.27 -29.28
CA ARG A 84 0.95 -16.72 -28.94
C ARG A 84 0.13 -17.79 -28.21
N GLY A 85 -0.44 -17.45 -27.06
CA GLY A 85 -1.10 -18.43 -26.20
C GLY A 85 -0.16 -19.24 -25.30
N GLY A 86 1.16 -19.08 -25.43
CA GLY A 86 2.14 -19.71 -24.56
C GLY A 86 2.26 -19.05 -23.18
N ALA A 87 3.11 -19.60 -22.33
CA ALA A 87 3.36 -19.11 -20.98
C ALA A 87 3.90 -17.68 -20.93
N LYS A 88 3.77 -17.03 -19.79
CA LYS A 88 4.45 -15.77 -19.50
C LYS A 88 5.68 -16.04 -18.63
N ALA A 89 6.87 -15.59 -19.09
CA ALA A 89 8.09 -15.63 -18.30
C ALA A 89 8.05 -14.51 -17.26
N PHE A 90 8.39 -14.81 -16.01
CA PHE A 90 8.48 -13.84 -14.92
C PHE A 90 7.24 -12.94 -14.74
N GLY A 91 6.07 -13.41 -15.12
CA GLY A 91 4.84 -12.66 -14.98
C GLY A 91 4.37 -12.54 -13.51
N PRO A 92 3.37 -11.70 -13.23
CA PRO A 92 2.87 -11.50 -11.89
C PRO A 92 2.24 -12.80 -11.34
N ARG A 93 2.39 -13.01 -10.03
CA ARG A 93 1.84 -14.14 -9.29
C ARG A 93 0.98 -13.66 -8.14
N ASN A 94 -0.18 -14.26 -7.92
CA ASN A 94 -1.11 -13.93 -6.84
C ASN A 94 -0.59 -14.33 -5.44
N ILE A 95 0.50 -15.08 -5.36
CA ILE A 95 1.18 -15.44 -4.11
C ILE A 95 2.15 -14.34 -3.63
N ARG A 96 2.31 -13.25 -4.37
CA ARG A 96 3.21 -12.15 -4.01
C ARG A 96 2.75 -11.48 -2.73
N ASN A 97 3.63 -11.42 -1.74
CA ASN A 97 3.36 -10.72 -0.49
C ASN A 97 3.71 -9.23 -0.62
N PHE A 98 2.74 -8.35 -0.40
CA PHE A 98 2.91 -6.89 -0.33
C PHE A 98 2.90 -6.37 1.10
N THR A 99 2.67 -7.24 2.09
CA THR A 99 2.60 -6.86 3.49
C THR A 99 3.95 -6.33 3.97
N LYS A 100 3.91 -5.16 4.57
CA LYS A 100 5.05 -4.51 5.22
C LYS A 100 4.78 -4.44 6.71
N ASP A 101 5.75 -4.81 7.50
CA ASP A 101 5.67 -4.64 8.96
C ASP A 101 6.41 -3.38 9.42
N MET A 102 6.05 -2.91 10.60
CA MET A 102 6.64 -1.74 11.24
C MET A 102 6.52 -1.89 12.74
N PRO A 103 7.61 -1.74 13.53
CA PRO A 103 7.59 -1.86 14.98
C PRO A 103 6.54 -0.95 15.63
N ARG A 104 5.91 -1.43 16.70
CA ARG A 104 4.84 -0.68 17.41
C ARG A 104 5.29 0.72 17.83
N LYS A 105 6.50 0.85 18.38
CA LYS A 105 7.05 2.16 18.81
C LYS A 105 7.17 3.14 17.63
N MET A 106 7.61 2.67 16.46
CA MET A 106 7.70 3.51 15.25
C MET A 106 6.32 3.97 14.77
N ARG A 107 5.31 3.09 14.81
CA ARG A 107 3.92 3.44 14.47
C ARG A 107 3.37 4.52 15.41
N GLN A 108 3.58 4.35 16.70
CA GLN A 108 3.17 5.35 17.70
C GLN A 108 3.89 6.69 17.51
N SER A 109 5.20 6.67 17.27
CA SER A 109 5.97 7.89 17.02
C SER A 109 5.55 8.59 15.73
N SER A 110 5.26 7.85 14.64
CA SER A 110 4.75 8.45 13.41
C SER A 110 3.39 9.11 13.59
N LEU A 111 2.49 8.49 14.39
CA LEU A 111 1.18 9.06 14.70
C LEU A 111 1.32 10.33 15.54
N LYS A 112 2.14 10.33 16.59
CA LYS A 112 2.42 11.52 17.41
C LYS A 112 3.01 12.65 16.56
N SER A 113 3.98 12.34 15.66
CA SER A 113 4.55 13.33 14.72
C SER A 113 3.48 13.94 13.80
N CYS A 114 2.55 13.13 13.30
CA CYS A 114 1.46 13.59 12.45
C CYS A 114 0.49 14.50 13.21
N LEU A 115 0.12 14.15 14.44
CA LEU A 115 -0.75 14.95 15.29
C LEU A 115 -0.08 16.28 15.67
N SER A 116 1.21 16.26 16.04
CA SER A 116 1.98 17.47 16.33
C SER A 116 2.09 18.39 15.11
N TYR A 117 2.32 17.83 13.92
CA TYR A 117 2.35 18.59 12.68
C TYR A 117 1.00 19.26 12.37
N SER A 118 -0.10 18.51 12.53
CA SER A 118 -1.45 19.01 12.30
C SER A 118 -1.83 20.11 13.29
N ALA A 119 -1.48 19.94 14.55
CA ALA A 119 -1.73 20.92 15.60
C ALA A 119 -0.92 22.21 15.39
N LYS A 120 0.37 22.08 15.01
CA LYS A 120 1.23 23.23 14.67
C LYS A 120 0.68 24.06 13.50
N ASN A 121 0.02 23.42 12.55
CA ASN A 121 -0.59 24.07 11.39
C ASN A 121 -2.05 24.52 11.63
N GLY A 122 -2.54 24.49 12.87
CA GLY A 122 -3.91 24.90 13.21
C GLY A 122 -5.02 24.04 12.59
N ARG A 123 -4.72 22.77 12.23
CA ARG A 123 -5.66 21.84 11.59
C ARG A 123 -6.42 20.96 12.60
N VAL A 124 -6.23 21.20 13.88
CA VAL A 124 -6.91 20.47 14.96
C VAL A 124 -7.93 21.39 15.60
N LEU A 125 -9.18 20.98 15.57
CA LEU A 125 -10.31 21.70 16.16
C LEU A 125 -11.01 20.79 17.17
N GLY A 126 -11.49 21.38 18.26
CA GLY A 126 -12.30 20.66 19.24
C GLY A 126 -13.80 20.88 19.01
N LEU A 127 -14.61 19.86 19.26
CA LEU A 127 -16.07 19.97 19.28
C LEU A 127 -16.57 19.65 20.69
N ASP A 128 -17.44 20.51 21.25
CA ASP A 128 -17.94 20.35 22.62
C ASP A 128 -18.91 19.16 22.73
N LYS A 129 -19.91 19.10 21.85
CA LYS A 129 -20.86 17.98 21.77
C LYS A 129 -21.13 17.60 20.34
N TYR A 130 -21.13 16.32 20.10
CA TYR A 130 -21.55 15.73 18.82
C TYR A 130 -22.85 14.93 19.06
N GLU A 131 -23.95 15.45 18.51
CA GLU A 131 -25.22 14.74 18.46
C GLU A 131 -25.38 14.18 17.04
N GLY A 132 -24.98 12.89 16.86
CA GLY A 132 -25.05 12.18 15.61
C GLY A 132 -25.91 10.94 15.73
#